data_d6853270552799df5f09173446236ec6
#
_entry.id   d6853270552799df5f09173446236ec6
#
_cell.length_a   1.000
_cell.length_b   1.000
_cell.length_c   1.000
_cell.angle_alpha   90.00
_cell.angle_beta   90.00
_cell.angle_gamma   90.00
#
_symmetry.space_group_name_H-M   'P 1'
#
loop_
_entity.id
_entity.type
_entity.pdbx_description
1 polymer ?
#
loop_
_entity_poly.entity_id
_entity_poly.type
_entity_poly.pdbx_seq_one_letter_code
_entity_poly.pdbx_strand_id
1 'polypeptide(L)'
;MYSEDELLPISALQHLLYCERQCALIHIERVWEENLFTAEGRILHDKVDSGENSVRAGRRIARSLPLRSLALGLSGIADVVEFGPGRTEVFPVEYKRGRSKAADWDRVQLCAQAMCLEEMLDVVITEGALFYGKTRRRERGDFDDELRAETRKAAERLHRLIEARRTPPAVYSAKCDACSLFHACMPKLPRSKSISRYLITMADAE
;
A
#
# COMPACT_ATOMS: atom_id res chain seq x y z
N MET A 1 19.34 -1.99 8.97
CA MET A 1 18.46 -1.10 9.74
C MET A 1 18.49 0.23 9.02
N TYR A 2 17.35 0.80 8.72
CA TYR A 2 17.21 2.05 7.95
C TYR A 2 17.22 3.25 8.88
N SER A 3 17.62 4.42 8.38
CA SER A 3 17.46 5.71 9.08
C SER A 3 16.02 6.24 8.88
N GLU A 4 15.65 7.26 9.67
CA GLU A 4 14.31 7.86 9.54
C GLU A 4 14.08 8.52 8.16
N ASP A 5 15.13 9.06 7.55
CA ASP A 5 15.06 9.69 6.21
C ASP A 5 14.88 8.68 5.05
N GLU A 6 15.14 7.41 5.33
CA GLU A 6 15.00 6.32 4.35
C GLU A 6 13.65 5.62 4.41
N LEU A 7 12.76 6.02 5.35
CA LEU A 7 11.49 5.35 5.53
C LEU A 7 10.55 5.60 4.35
N LEU A 8 10.02 4.50 3.80
CA LEU A 8 9.07 4.51 2.69
C LEU A 8 7.63 4.31 3.20
N PRO A 9 6.61 4.82 2.49
CA PRO A 9 5.22 4.68 2.92
C PRO A 9 4.77 3.21 2.92
N ILE A 10 4.13 2.73 3.99
CA ILE A 10 3.53 1.39 4.06
C ILE A 10 2.54 1.16 2.91
N SER A 11 1.78 2.19 2.51
CA SER A 11 0.85 2.12 1.37
C SER A 11 1.54 1.81 0.03
N ALA A 12 2.83 2.10 -0.11
CA ALA A 12 3.60 1.77 -1.31
C ALA A 12 3.76 0.26 -1.53
N LEU A 13 3.67 -0.56 -0.46
CA LEU A 13 3.64 -2.02 -0.58
C LEU A 13 2.46 -2.49 -1.42
N GLN A 14 1.27 -1.94 -1.18
CA GLN A 14 0.08 -2.26 -1.96
C GLN A 14 0.26 -1.86 -3.44
N HIS A 15 0.82 -0.68 -3.72
CA HIS A 15 1.10 -0.23 -5.08
C HIS A 15 2.11 -1.15 -5.77
N LEU A 16 3.19 -1.55 -5.06
CA LEU A 16 4.22 -2.46 -5.58
C LEU A 16 3.66 -3.83 -5.95
N LEU A 17 2.88 -4.43 -5.03
CA LEU A 17 2.29 -5.75 -5.23
C LEU A 17 1.20 -5.74 -6.30
N TYR A 18 0.47 -4.65 -6.43
CA TYR A 18 -0.44 -4.46 -7.55
C TYR A 18 0.32 -4.36 -8.88
N CYS A 19 1.31 -3.48 -8.97
CA CYS A 19 2.11 -3.27 -10.17
C CYS A 19 3.36 -2.43 -9.86
N GLU A 20 4.58 -2.97 -10.11
CA GLU A 20 5.83 -2.22 -9.90
C GLU A 20 5.87 -0.88 -10.65
N ARG A 21 5.34 -0.85 -11.89
CA ARG A 21 5.28 0.38 -12.66
C ARG A 21 4.34 1.41 -12.04
N GLN A 22 3.18 0.97 -11.50
CA GLN A 22 2.29 1.88 -10.77
C GLN A 22 3.02 2.45 -9.55
N CYS A 23 3.70 1.61 -8.78
CA CYS A 23 4.50 2.04 -7.64
C CYS A 23 5.58 3.06 -8.06
N ALA A 24 6.32 2.79 -9.12
CA ALA A 24 7.35 3.70 -9.62
C ALA A 24 6.76 5.03 -10.12
N LEU A 25 5.67 5.00 -10.88
CA LEU A 25 4.99 6.22 -11.33
C LEU A 25 4.57 7.11 -10.15
N ILE A 26 4.01 6.52 -9.08
CA ILE A 26 3.57 7.26 -7.90
C ILE A 26 4.76 7.77 -7.09
N HIS A 27 5.71 6.90 -6.76
CA HIS A 27 6.72 7.18 -5.73
C HIS A 27 8.05 7.71 -6.29
N ILE A 28 8.37 7.45 -7.56
CA ILE A 28 9.58 7.95 -8.24
C ILE A 28 9.24 9.15 -9.12
N GLU A 29 8.28 8.97 -10.05
CA GLU A 29 7.90 9.99 -11.03
C GLU A 29 6.94 11.06 -10.46
N ARG A 30 6.38 10.81 -9.25
CA ARG A 30 5.41 11.70 -8.59
C ARG A 30 4.15 11.92 -9.40
N VAL A 31 3.76 10.96 -10.24
CA VAL A 31 2.52 10.98 -11.01
C VAL A 31 1.37 10.54 -10.12
N TRP A 32 0.39 11.42 -9.94
CA TRP A 32 -0.82 11.11 -9.20
C TRP A 32 -2.04 11.54 -10.01
N GLU A 33 -2.94 10.59 -10.27
CA GLU A 33 -4.24 10.86 -10.86
C GLU A 33 -5.34 10.37 -9.91
N GLU A 34 -6.27 11.26 -9.58
CA GLU A 34 -7.42 10.89 -8.77
C GLU A 34 -8.52 10.31 -9.68
N ASN A 35 -9.04 9.16 -9.29
CA ASN A 35 -10.25 8.61 -9.89
C ASN A 35 -11.32 8.40 -8.82
N LEU A 36 -12.53 7.99 -9.23
CA LEU A 36 -13.65 7.75 -8.31
C LEU A 36 -13.25 6.79 -7.17
N PHE A 37 -12.39 5.81 -7.45
CA PHE A 37 -11.96 4.81 -6.46
C PHE A 37 -11.01 5.38 -5.42
N THR A 38 -10.07 6.23 -5.82
CA THR A 38 -9.14 6.89 -4.89
C THR A 38 -9.84 7.97 -4.07
N ALA A 39 -10.75 8.75 -4.69
CA ALA A 39 -11.55 9.77 -4.01
C ALA A 39 -12.47 9.16 -2.92
N GLU A 40 -13.19 8.08 -3.23
CA GLU A 40 -14.03 7.41 -2.24
C GLU A 40 -13.20 6.71 -1.13
N GLY A 41 -11.98 6.25 -1.45
CA GLY A 41 -11.03 5.73 -0.46
C GLY A 41 -10.66 6.82 0.54
N ARG A 42 -10.27 8.00 0.06
CA ARG A 42 -9.94 9.16 0.90
C ARG A 42 -11.09 9.54 1.84
N ILE A 43 -12.31 9.64 1.32
CA ILE A 43 -13.50 9.95 2.16
C ILE A 43 -13.70 8.92 3.28
N LEU A 44 -13.38 7.64 3.04
CA LEU A 44 -13.48 6.60 4.07
C LEU A 44 -12.43 6.82 5.16
N HIS A 45 -11.18 7.11 4.79
CA HIS A 45 -10.12 7.43 5.75
C HIS A 45 -10.45 8.71 6.53
N ASP A 46 -10.89 9.78 5.86
CA ASP A 46 -11.31 11.03 6.53
C ASP A 46 -12.39 10.79 7.61
N LYS A 47 -13.34 9.87 7.34
CA LYS A 47 -14.35 9.48 8.34
C LYS A 47 -13.79 8.69 9.52
N VAL A 48 -12.76 7.89 9.28
CA VAL A 48 -12.06 7.16 10.35
C VAL A 48 -11.23 8.12 11.18
N ASP A 49 -10.53 9.05 10.52
CA ASP A 49 -9.65 10.05 11.13
C ASP A 49 -10.42 11.07 11.96
N SER A 50 -11.62 11.45 11.54
CA SER A 50 -12.49 12.39 12.29
C SER A 50 -13.10 11.78 13.57
N GLY A 51 -12.94 10.46 13.78
CA GLY A 51 -13.39 9.79 14.99
C GLY A 51 -12.44 10.04 16.16
N GLU A 52 -12.98 10.44 17.31
CA GLU A 52 -12.21 10.57 18.53
C GLU A 52 -11.69 9.21 19.04
N ASN A 53 -10.53 9.24 19.71
CA ASN A 53 -10.06 8.11 20.49
C ASN A 53 -11.10 7.77 21.56
N SER A 54 -11.46 6.51 21.68
CA SER A 54 -12.57 6.08 22.52
C SER A 54 -12.26 4.80 23.28
N VAL A 55 -13.05 4.54 24.31
CA VAL A 55 -13.03 3.24 25.00
C VAL A 55 -14.35 2.53 24.69
N ARG A 56 -14.27 1.35 24.10
CA ARG A 56 -15.44 0.52 23.75
C ARG A 56 -15.22 -0.91 24.23
N ALA A 57 -16.15 -1.42 24.99
CA ALA A 57 -16.11 -2.78 25.55
C ALA A 57 -14.78 -3.08 26.30
N GLY A 58 -14.26 -2.10 27.06
CA GLY A 58 -13.00 -2.25 27.79
C GLY A 58 -11.73 -2.15 26.94
N ARG A 59 -11.85 -1.96 25.62
CA ARG A 59 -10.72 -1.72 24.71
C ARG A 59 -10.56 -0.24 24.40
N ARG A 60 -9.34 0.27 24.47
CA ARG A 60 -9.00 1.61 23.98
C ARG A 60 -8.81 1.57 22.48
N ILE A 61 -9.48 2.44 21.77
CA ILE A 61 -9.42 2.57 20.33
C ILE A 61 -8.60 3.82 20.01
N ALA A 62 -7.45 3.65 19.39
CA ALA A 62 -6.66 4.73 18.80
C ALA A 62 -6.93 4.77 17.29
N ARG A 63 -7.06 6.00 16.75
CA ARG A 63 -7.26 6.25 15.33
C ARG A 63 -6.09 7.03 14.78
N SER A 64 -5.82 6.84 13.48
CA SER A 64 -4.77 7.55 12.76
C SER A 64 -3.42 7.52 13.50
N LEU A 65 -3.08 6.31 14.00
CA LEU A 65 -1.86 6.13 14.78
C LEU A 65 -0.63 6.13 13.87
N PRO A 66 0.32 7.07 14.03
CA PRO A 66 1.57 7.05 13.28
C PRO A 66 2.38 5.77 13.57
N LEU A 67 2.91 5.17 12.51
CA LEU A 67 3.69 3.94 12.55
C LEU A 67 5.06 4.15 11.92
N ARG A 68 6.06 3.44 12.44
CA ARG A 68 7.37 3.27 11.80
C ARG A 68 8.02 1.96 12.17
N SER A 69 8.87 1.48 11.29
CA SER A 69 9.80 0.39 11.54
C SER A 69 11.14 0.69 10.86
N LEU A 70 12.19 0.82 11.65
CA LEU A 70 13.55 0.98 11.13
C LEU A 70 14.10 -0.34 10.58
N ALA A 71 13.58 -1.47 11.06
CA ALA A 71 13.94 -2.79 10.56
C ALA A 71 13.41 -3.02 9.14
N LEU A 72 12.17 -2.60 8.86
CA LEU A 72 11.54 -2.71 7.53
C LEU A 72 11.83 -1.50 6.63
N GLY A 73 12.29 -0.37 7.19
CA GLY A 73 12.42 0.88 6.46
C GLY A 73 11.07 1.46 6.04
N LEU A 74 10.04 1.32 6.87
CA LEU A 74 8.68 1.72 6.55
C LEU A 74 8.10 2.69 7.57
N SER A 75 7.24 3.59 7.09
CA SER A 75 6.43 4.47 7.94
C SER A 75 5.02 4.63 7.36
N GLY A 76 4.08 5.04 8.20
CA GLY A 76 2.69 5.24 7.76
C GLY A 76 1.76 5.59 8.90
N ILE A 77 0.48 5.38 8.66
CA ILE A 77 -0.58 5.62 9.64
C ILE A 77 -1.48 4.38 9.65
N ALA A 78 -1.76 3.85 10.84
CA ALA A 78 -2.79 2.83 11.01
C ALA A 78 -4.14 3.51 11.19
N ASP A 79 -5.15 3.08 10.45
CA ASP A 79 -6.50 3.64 10.52
C ASP A 79 -7.08 3.51 11.93
N VAL A 80 -7.02 2.29 12.47
CA VAL A 80 -7.51 1.98 13.82
C VAL A 80 -6.60 0.94 14.48
N VAL A 81 -6.26 1.18 15.74
CA VAL A 81 -5.58 0.20 16.60
C VAL A 81 -6.40 0.02 17.88
N GLU A 82 -6.82 -1.20 18.15
CA GLU A 82 -7.54 -1.56 19.37
C GLU A 82 -6.56 -2.13 20.40
N PHE A 83 -6.51 -1.51 21.57
CA PHE A 83 -5.71 -1.96 22.71
C PHE A 83 -6.59 -2.63 23.75
N GLY A 84 -6.30 -3.88 24.07
CA GLY A 84 -6.94 -4.61 25.15
C GLY A 84 -6.50 -4.14 26.55
N PRO A 85 -7.04 -4.77 27.59
CA PRO A 85 -6.63 -4.51 28.97
C PRO A 85 -5.14 -4.74 29.14
N GLY A 86 -4.45 -3.81 29.83
CA GLY A 86 -2.99 -3.92 30.10
C GLY A 86 -2.08 -3.55 28.92
N ARG A 87 -2.61 -3.13 27.78
CA ARG A 87 -1.87 -2.76 26.57
C ARG A 87 -1.01 -3.86 25.93
N THR A 88 -1.13 -5.10 26.36
CA THR A 88 -0.41 -6.24 25.78
C THR A 88 -1.12 -6.83 24.57
N GLU A 89 -2.44 -6.66 24.50
CA GLU A 89 -3.23 -7.03 23.33
C GLU A 89 -3.35 -5.83 22.40
N VAL A 90 -2.69 -5.90 21.25
CA VAL A 90 -2.74 -4.87 20.21
C VAL A 90 -3.34 -5.49 18.96
N PHE A 91 -4.37 -4.85 18.40
CA PHE A 91 -5.10 -5.37 17.27
C PHE A 91 -5.30 -4.27 16.20
N PRO A 92 -4.53 -4.29 15.10
CA PRO A 92 -4.69 -3.33 14.01
C PRO A 92 -5.88 -3.65 13.13
N VAL A 93 -6.56 -2.60 12.66
CA VAL A 93 -7.70 -2.68 11.73
C VAL A 93 -7.50 -1.67 10.63
N GLU A 94 -7.33 -2.16 9.40
CA GLU A 94 -7.18 -1.35 8.20
C GLU A 94 -8.52 -1.24 7.47
N TYR A 95 -8.90 -0.03 7.06
CA TYR A 95 -10.15 0.25 6.36
C TYR A 95 -9.94 0.25 4.85
N LYS A 96 -10.68 -0.58 4.15
CA LYS A 96 -10.66 -0.68 2.68
C LYS A 96 -12.04 -0.33 2.12
N ARG A 97 -12.07 0.57 1.14
CA ARG A 97 -13.32 0.99 0.49
C ARG A 97 -14.05 -0.17 -0.20
N GLY A 98 -13.31 -1.07 -0.84
CA GLY A 98 -13.83 -2.08 -1.75
C GLY A 98 -14.59 -3.22 -1.09
N ARG A 99 -14.57 -4.36 -1.80
CA ARG A 99 -14.91 -5.69 -1.27
C ARG A 99 -13.62 -6.46 -1.07
N SER A 100 -13.68 -7.50 -0.25
CA SER A 100 -12.60 -8.49 -0.16
C SER A 100 -12.16 -8.97 -1.54
N LYS A 101 -10.86 -9.04 -1.75
CA LYS A 101 -10.25 -9.49 -2.99
C LYS A 101 -9.47 -10.77 -2.71
N ALA A 102 -9.36 -11.64 -3.70
CA ALA A 102 -8.54 -12.85 -3.62
C ALA A 102 -7.02 -12.57 -3.55
N ALA A 103 -6.61 -11.31 -3.66
CA ALA A 103 -5.21 -10.93 -3.71
C ALA A 103 -4.71 -10.43 -2.36
N ASP A 104 -3.54 -10.92 -1.95
CA ASP A 104 -2.99 -10.76 -0.60
C ASP A 104 -2.33 -9.40 -0.30
N TRP A 105 -2.28 -8.46 -1.25
CA TRP A 105 -1.61 -7.16 -1.01
C TRP A 105 -2.20 -6.34 0.14
N ASP A 106 -3.53 -6.44 0.41
CA ASP A 106 -4.16 -5.78 1.56
C ASP A 106 -3.69 -6.43 2.87
N ARG A 107 -3.49 -7.76 2.88
CA ARG A 107 -2.96 -8.51 4.03
C ARG A 107 -1.50 -8.18 4.30
N VAL A 108 -0.67 -8.05 3.25
CA VAL A 108 0.73 -7.63 3.37
C VAL A 108 0.83 -6.21 3.97
N GLN A 109 -0.03 -5.28 3.54
CA GLN A 109 -0.07 -3.94 4.12
C GLN A 109 -0.44 -3.98 5.61
N LEU A 110 -1.47 -4.74 5.98
CA LEU A 110 -1.90 -4.88 7.37
C LEU A 110 -0.81 -5.58 8.23
N CYS A 111 -0.15 -6.60 7.69
CA CYS A 111 0.97 -7.27 8.36
C CYS A 111 2.15 -6.32 8.58
N ALA A 112 2.47 -5.46 7.60
CA ALA A 112 3.50 -4.44 7.76
C ALA A 112 3.15 -3.45 8.89
N GLN A 113 1.89 -3.05 9.03
CA GLN A 113 1.43 -2.22 10.15
C GLN A 113 1.60 -2.94 11.49
N ALA A 114 1.24 -4.23 11.55
CA ALA A 114 1.45 -5.04 12.76
C ALA A 114 2.94 -5.12 13.14
N MET A 115 3.82 -5.38 12.17
CA MET A 115 5.27 -5.44 12.40
C MET A 115 5.85 -4.09 12.85
N CYS A 116 5.33 -2.96 12.34
CA CYS A 116 5.70 -1.64 12.86
C CYS A 116 5.26 -1.46 14.32
N LEU A 117 4.03 -1.84 14.65
CA LEU A 117 3.53 -1.78 16.03
C LEU A 117 4.31 -2.67 16.98
N GLU A 118 4.70 -3.87 16.54
CA GLU A 118 5.54 -4.79 17.31
C GLU A 118 6.89 -4.14 17.68
N GLU A 119 7.56 -3.53 16.69
CA GLU A 119 8.83 -2.83 16.92
C GLU A 119 8.67 -1.61 17.84
N MET A 120 7.58 -0.84 17.67
CA MET A 120 7.35 0.38 18.45
C MET A 120 6.94 0.11 19.91
N LEU A 121 6.26 -1.00 20.16
CA LEU A 121 5.60 -1.28 21.44
C LEU A 121 6.24 -2.45 22.21
N ASP A 122 7.19 -3.15 21.58
CA ASP A 122 7.82 -4.38 22.11
C ASP A 122 6.77 -5.45 22.49
N VAL A 123 5.88 -5.75 21.56
CA VAL A 123 4.80 -6.73 21.71
C VAL A 123 4.79 -7.68 20.52
N VAL A 124 4.07 -8.80 20.64
CA VAL A 124 3.80 -9.73 19.53
C VAL A 124 2.35 -9.58 19.11
N ILE A 125 2.11 -9.39 17.82
CA ILE A 125 0.77 -9.24 17.23
C ILE A 125 0.55 -10.38 16.26
N THR A 126 -0.35 -11.29 16.60
CA THR A 126 -0.59 -12.50 15.81
C THR A 126 -1.72 -12.37 14.80
N GLU A 127 -2.58 -11.38 14.95
CA GLU A 127 -3.76 -11.17 14.09
C GLU A 127 -4.14 -9.70 13.97
N GLY A 128 -4.91 -9.40 12.92
CA GLY A 128 -5.51 -8.10 12.68
C GLY A 128 -6.79 -8.24 11.86
N ALA A 129 -7.33 -7.15 11.35
CA ALA A 129 -8.51 -7.21 10.49
C ALA A 129 -8.50 -6.18 9.37
N LEU A 130 -9.10 -6.56 8.24
CA LEU A 130 -9.47 -5.67 7.15
C LEU A 130 -10.97 -5.36 7.27
N PHE A 131 -11.32 -4.08 7.25
CA PHE A 131 -12.72 -3.65 7.21
C PHE A 131 -13.07 -3.15 5.82
N TYR A 132 -13.97 -3.85 5.13
CA TYR A 132 -14.41 -3.51 3.78
C TYR A 132 -15.69 -2.67 3.80
N GLY A 133 -15.57 -1.40 3.41
CA GLY A 133 -16.66 -0.42 3.49
C GLY A 133 -17.89 -0.76 2.65
N LYS A 134 -17.74 -1.39 1.47
CA LYS A 134 -18.87 -1.79 0.61
C LYS A 134 -19.71 -2.90 1.22
N THR A 135 -19.09 -3.85 1.88
CA THR A 135 -19.79 -4.99 2.50
C THR A 135 -20.07 -4.76 3.98
N ARG A 136 -19.46 -3.72 4.59
CA ARG A 136 -19.43 -3.45 6.03
C ARG A 136 -19.03 -4.68 6.85
N ARG A 137 -18.09 -5.47 6.30
CA ARG A 137 -17.58 -6.68 6.93
C ARG A 137 -16.16 -6.47 7.40
N ARG A 138 -15.89 -6.98 8.60
CA ARG A 138 -14.57 -7.09 9.19
C ARG A 138 -14.08 -8.52 8.98
N GLU A 139 -12.98 -8.69 8.27
CA GLU A 139 -12.34 -9.96 8.00
C GLU A 139 -11.06 -10.02 8.83
N ARG A 140 -11.01 -10.96 9.77
CA ARG A 140 -9.82 -11.23 10.58
C ARG A 140 -8.83 -12.05 9.77
N GLY A 141 -7.56 -11.85 10.02
CA GLY A 141 -6.47 -12.62 9.40
C GLY A 141 -5.29 -12.76 10.34
N ASP A 142 -4.70 -13.94 10.33
CA ASP A 142 -3.51 -14.25 11.10
C ASP A 142 -2.25 -13.74 10.37
N PHE A 143 -1.26 -13.36 11.15
CA PHE A 143 0.08 -12.97 10.68
C PHE A 143 1.05 -14.12 10.89
N ASP A 144 0.90 -15.16 10.07
CA ASP A 144 1.77 -16.34 10.08
C ASP A 144 3.18 -16.02 9.53
N ASP A 145 4.08 -16.98 9.66
CA ASP A 145 5.47 -16.81 9.25
C ASP A 145 5.62 -16.60 7.73
N GLU A 146 4.72 -17.16 6.92
CA GLU A 146 4.72 -17.01 5.46
C GLU A 146 4.36 -15.57 5.07
N LEU A 147 3.26 -15.02 5.60
CA LEU A 147 2.84 -13.64 5.36
C LEU A 147 3.89 -12.64 5.87
N ARG A 148 4.49 -12.90 7.03
CA ARG A 148 5.58 -12.07 7.57
C ARG A 148 6.82 -12.10 6.66
N ALA A 149 7.18 -13.27 6.14
CA ALA A 149 8.30 -13.41 5.20
C ALA A 149 8.00 -12.70 3.88
N GLU A 150 6.77 -12.80 3.36
CA GLU A 150 6.32 -12.07 2.17
C GLU A 150 6.37 -10.57 2.39
N THR A 151 5.93 -10.09 3.56
CA THR A 151 5.95 -8.67 3.92
C THR A 151 7.38 -8.11 3.95
N ARG A 152 8.34 -8.83 4.55
CA ARG A 152 9.76 -8.44 4.53
C ARG A 152 10.32 -8.39 3.11
N LYS A 153 10.04 -9.40 2.29
CA LYS A 153 10.47 -9.45 0.87
C LYS A 153 9.87 -8.30 0.07
N ALA A 154 8.61 -7.95 0.33
CA ALA A 154 7.94 -6.82 -0.32
C ALA A 154 8.59 -5.48 0.09
N ALA A 155 8.92 -5.29 1.36
CA ALA A 155 9.63 -4.11 1.84
C ALA A 155 11.02 -3.97 1.19
N GLU A 156 11.83 -5.03 1.18
CA GLU A 156 13.13 -5.04 0.51
C GLU A 156 13.02 -4.75 -0.99
N ARG A 157 12.01 -5.32 -1.66
CA ARG A 157 11.77 -5.09 -3.08
C ARG A 157 11.35 -3.66 -3.35
N LEU A 158 10.56 -3.04 -2.45
CA LEU A 158 10.18 -1.64 -2.53
C LEU A 158 11.41 -0.73 -2.44
N HIS A 159 12.29 -0.95 -1.46
CA HIS A 159 13.53 -0.19 -1.31
C HIS A 159 14.38 -0.29 -2.58
N ARG A 160 14.62 -1.51 -3.09
CA ARG A 160 15.39 -1.71 -4.34
C ARG A 160 14.78 -0.96 -5.54
N LEU A 161 13.45 -0.93 -5.66
CA LEU A 161 12.78 -0.21 -6.74
C LEU A 161 13.02 1.31 -6.64
N ILE A 162 12.89 1.86 -5.44
CA ILE A 162 13.08 3.31 -5.19
C ILE A 162 14.54 3.70 -5.37
N GLU A 163 15.49 2.93 -4.85
CA GLU A 163 16.94 3.16 -5.01
C GLU A 163 17.38 3.10 -6.47
N ALA A 164 16.82 2.18 -7.25
CA ALA A 164 17.12 2.06 -8.68
C ALA A 164 16.69 3.29 -9.48
N ARG A 165 15.77 4.11 -9.00
CA ARG A 165 15.23 5.32 -9.66
C ARG A 165 14.84 5.10 -11.12
N ARG A 166 14.34 3.91 -11.43
CA ARG A 166 13.97 3.52 -12.80
C ARG A 166 12.56 3.00 -12.82
N THR A 167 11.72 3.61 -13.65
CA THR A 167 10.35 3.16 -13.85
C THR A 167 10.33 1.95 -14.81
N PRO A 168 9.81 0.78 -14.37
CA PRO A 168 9.71 -0.39 -15.24
C PRO A 168 8.86 -0.10 -16.49
N PRO A 169 9.10 -0.79 -17.62
CA PRO A 169 8.32 -0.62 -18.83
C PRO A 169 6.86 -1.00 -18.62
N ALA A 170 5.94 -0.33 -19.34
CA ALA A 170 4.53 -0.66 -19.33
C ALA A 170 4.29 -2.05 -19.94
N VAL A 171 3.53 -2.90 -19.21
CA VAL A 171 3.06 -4.20 -19.70
C VAL A 171 1.57 -4.29 -19.39
N TYR A 172 0.74 -4.33 -20.44
CA TYR A 172 -0.70 -4.42 -20.28
C TYR A 172 -1.13 -5.78 -19.71
N SER A 173 -2.07 -5.73 -18.79
CA SER A 173 -2.80 -6.89 -18.28
C SER A 173 -4.21 -6.44 -17.84
N ALA A 174 -5.13 -7.38 -17.62
CA ALA A 174 -6.53 -7.08 -17.28
C ALA A 174 -6.68 -6.15 -16.06
N LYS A 175 -5.76 -6.22 -15.08
CA LYS A 175 -5.77 -5.32 -13.92
C LYS A 175 -5.55 -3.85 -14.29
N CYS A 176 -4.95 -3.56 -15.45
CA CYS A 176 -4.72 -2.19 -15.91
C CYS A 176 -6.02 -1.44 -16.20
N ASP A 177 -7.09 -2.12 -16.60
CA ASP A 177 -8.38 -1.49 -16.91
C ASP A 177 -9.06 -0.87 -15.67
N ALA A 178 -8.69 -1.32 -14.46
CA ALA A 178 -9.14 -0.73 -13.19
C ALA A 178 -8.08 0.16 -12.52
N CYS A 179 -6.94 0.39 -13.18
CA CYS A 179 -5.84 1.19 -12.63
C CYS A 179 -6.13 2.69 -12.77
N SER A 180 -5.96 3.45 -11.66
CA SER A 180 -6.12 4.92 -11.70
C SER A 180 -5.15 5.59 -12.67
N LEU A 181 -3.94 5.02 -12.84
CA LEU A 181 -2.92 5.56 -13.72
C LEU A 181 -2.97 5.01 -15.16
N PHE A 182 -4.09 4.43 -15.59
CA PHE A 182 -4.20 3.84 -16.91
C PHE A 182 -3.82 4.81 -18.03
N HIS A 183 -4.32 6.05 -17.96
CA HIS A 183 -4.08 7.07 -18.97
C HIS A 183 -2.65 7.59 -18.94
N ALA A 184 -2.09 7.90 -17.77
CA ALA A 184 -0.69 8.31 -17.63
C ALA A 184 0.30 7.19 -17.99
N CYS A 185 -0.02 5.96 -17.63
CA CYS A 185 0.81 4.79 -17.89
C CYS A 185 0.80 4.35 -19.35
N MET A 186 -0.33 4.54 -20.07
CA MET A 186 -0.55 4.14 -21.47
C MET A 186 -0.10 2.71 -21.80
N PRO A 187 -0.54 1.68 -21.05
CA PRO A 187 0.03 0.32 -21.16
C PRO A 187 -0.31 -0.38 -22.47
N LYS A 188 -1.30 0.10 -23.22
CA LYS A 188 -1.73 -0.46 -24.53
C LYS A 188 -0.98 0.16 -25.71
N LEU A 189 -0.19 1.22 -25.49
CA LEU A 189 0.59 1.76 -26.59
C LEU A 189 1.66 0.75 -27.01
N PRO A 190 1.79 0.48 -28.31
CA PRO A 190 2.88 -0.36 -28.79
C PRO A 190 4.21 0.25 -28.36
N ARG A 191 5.11 -0.58 -27.81
CA ARG A 191 6.49 -0.16 -27.52
C ARG A 191 7.04 0.42 -28.82
N SER A 192 7.31 1.72 -28.82
CA SER A 192 7.54 2.50 -30.01
C SER A 192 8.59 1.88 -30.92
N LYS A 193 8.27 1.81 -32.19
CA LYS A 193 9.28 1.94 -33.24
C LYS A 193 10.12 3.16 -32.85
N SER A 194 11.44 3.02 -32.82
CA SER A 194 12.38 4.10 -32.50
C SER A 194 11.92 5.40 -33.16
N ILE A 195 11.82 6.52 -32.42
CA ILE A 195 11.50 7.85 -32.97
C ILE A 195 12.41 8.14 -34.15
N SER A 196 13.69 7.80 -34.06
CA SER A 196 14.66 7.89 -35.15
C SER A 196 14.21 7.12 -36.40
N ARG A 197 13.68 5.90 -36.22
CA ARG A 197 13.19 5.11 -37.35
C ARG A 197 11.93 5.72 -37.98
N TYR A 198 11.03 6.28 -37.15
CA TYR A 198 9.87 6.99 -37.64
C TYR A 198 10.26 8.23 -38.44
N LEU A 199 11.18 9.04 -37.91
CA LEU A 199 11.66 10.26 -38.59
C LEU A 199 12.36 9.94 -39.91
N ILE A 200 13.17 8.87 -39.95
CA ILE A 200 13.83 8.41 -41.21
C ILE A 200 12.76 8.00 -42.24
N THR A 201 11.75 7.19 -41.80
CA THR A 201 10.67 6.76 -42.72
C THR A 201 9.87 7.93 -43.27
N MET A 202 9.68 9.01 -42.48
CA MET A 202 8.95 10.21 -42.94
C MET A 202 9.82 11.06 -43.87
N ALA A 203 11.15 11.13 -43.65
CA ALA A 203 12.07 11.85 -44.50
C ALA A 203 12.29 11.17 -45.86
N ASP A 204 12.21 9.84 -45.93
CA ASP A 204 12.33 9.04 -47.16
C ASP A 204 11.02 9.01 -47.97
N ALA A 205 9.92 9.61 -47.46
CA ALA A 205 8.59 9.64 -48.09
C ALA A 205 8.30 10.93 -48.88
N GLU A 206 9.25 11.89 -48.92
CA GLU A 206 9.27 13.08 -49.78
C GLU A 206 10.15 12.85 -51.04
#